data_a539da1605c9092b182132b2df7723a4
#
_entry.id   a539da1605c9092b182132b2df7723a4
#
_cell.length_a   1.000
_cell.length_b   1.000
_cell.length_c   1.000
_cell.angle_alpha   90.00
_cell.angle_beta   90.00
_cell.angle_gamma   90.00
#
_symmetry.space_group_name_H-M   'P 1'
#
loop_
_entity.id
_entity.type
_entity.pdbx_description
1 polymer ?
#
loop_
_entity_poly.entity_id
_entity_poly.type
_entity_poly.pdbx_seq_one_letter_code
_entity_poly.pdbx_strand_id
1 'polypeptide(L)'
;MLIQITFSFIIAVISLCPSPEELSVEEILDNIETADVSSLTAAVSYYRTDPILDRREIRTGRLLFRKGEGNTREAAILFDTLIIGRRREEKLKHYMFSGRWMAEVDHANKQFIKRELVAPGEKNIDPFELGSGPIPLPIGQTKESVLSQFKVEKTSRPSDGPLSKLDENVIGLHLVPKSGDEWETIELFYNPKTWLPMGVRTIETDGTKRVSRLTKIKLNVLSDDDIKLLIIQTPDPKEWSIDIRPWSEN
;
A
#
# COMPACT_ATOMS: atom_id res chain seq x y z
N MET A 1 -38.48 -58.80 -24.32
CA MET A 1 -37.13 -58.18 -24.25
C MET A 1 -37.37 -56.70 -23.87
N LEU A 2 -37.34 -56.42 -22.55
CA LEU A 2 -37.54 -55.05 -22.02
C LEU A 2 -36.19 -54.36 -21.95
N ILE A 3 -36.05 -53.22 -22.61
CA ILE A 3 -34.89 -52.34 -22.49
C ILE A 3 -35.16 -51.33 -21.38
N GLN A 4 -34.45 -51.44 -20.25
CA GLN A 4 -34.43 -50.43 -19.20
C GLN A 4 -33.45 -49.35 -19.60
N ILE A 5 -33.97 -48.12 -19.80
CA ILE A 5 -33.17 -46.90 -19.99
C ILE A 5 -32.99 -46.25 -18.64
N THR A 6 -31.78 -46.36 -18.07
CA THR A 6 -31.38 -45.64 -16.85
C THR A 6 -30.97 -44.19 -17.20
N PHE A 7 -31.76 -43.23 -16.78
CA PHE A 7 -31.43 -41.80 -16.86
C PHE A 7 -30.50 -41.46 -15.69
N SER A 8 -29.22 -41.21 -15.99
CA SER A 8 -28.26 -40.65 -15.02
C SER A 8 -28.44 -39.15 -14.93
N PHE A 9 -28.96 -38.66 -13.79
CA PHE A 9 -29.05 -37.25 -13.49
C PHE A 9 -27.66 -36.78 -12.99
N ILE A 10 -26.94 -36.01 -13.82
CA ILE A 10 -25.72 -35.29 -13.37
C ILE A 10 -26.16 -34.02 -12.72
N ILE A 11 -26.11 -33.95 -11.37
CA ILE A 11 -26.26 -32.72 -10.60
C ILE A 11 -24.96 -31.94 -10.72
N ALA A 12 -24.95 -30.91 -11.57
CA ALA A 12 -23.89 -29.94 -11.59
C ALA A 12 -24.00 -29.06 -10.34
N VAL A 13 -23.09 -29.24 -9.39
CA VAL A 13 -22.92 -28.35 -8.26
C VAL A 13 -22.27 -27.06 -8.78
N ILE A 14 -23.10 -26.07 -9.06
CA ILE A 14 -22.63 -24.71 -9.36
C ILE A 14 -22.17 -24.15 -8.02
N SER A 15 -20.83 -24.08 -7.81
CA SER A 15 -20.23 -23.35 -6.70
C SER A 15 -20.50 -21.86 -6.94
N LEU A 16 -21.51 -21.30 -6.30
CA LEU A 16 -21.73 -19.87 -6.27
C LEU A 16 -20.61 -19.24 -5.42
N CYS A 17 -19.62 -18.63 -6.05
CA CYS A 17 -18.80 -17.66 -5.36
C CYS A 17 -19.69 -16.48 -4.97
N PRO A 18 -19.73 -16.06 -3.69
CA PRO A 18 -20.53 -14.91 -3.28
C PRO A 18 -20.09 -13.66 -4.05
N SER A 19 -21.05 -12.79 -4.35
CA SER A 19 -20.73 -11.49 -4.98
C SER A 19 -19.95 -10.62 -3.98
N PRO A 20 -19.07 -9.73 -4.44
CA PRO A 20 -18.30 -8.84 -3.55
C PRO A 20 -19.16 -7.99 -2.61
N GLU A 21 -20.40 -7.73 -2.95
CA GLU A 21 -21.37 -6.98 -2.13
C GLU A 21 -21.90 -7.78 -0.93
N GLU A 22 -21.85 -9.12 -0.98
CA GLU A 22 -22.35 -10.02 0.06
C GLU A 22 -21.34 -10.31 1.16
N LEU A 23 -20.03 -10.05 0.93
CA LEU A 23 -18.99 -10.33 1.92
C LEU A 23 -19.11 -9.44 3.15
N SER A 24 -18.95 -10.02 4.34
CA SER A 24 -18.79 -9.29 5.60
C SER A 24 -17.42 -8.62 5.70
N VAL A 25 -17.25 -7.70 6.64
CA VAL A 25 -15.94 -7.06 6.90
C VAL A 25 -14.89 -8.10 7.30
N GLU A 26 -15.28 -9.07 8.13
CA GLU A 26 -14.40 -10.15 8.60
C GLU A 26 -13.91 -11.01 7.44
N GLU A 27 -14.80 -11.41 6.52
CA GLU A 27 -14.43 -12.19 5.34
C GLU A 27 -13.52 -11.39 4.38
N ILE A 28 -13.74 -10.10 4.23
CA ILE A 28 -12.87 -9.22 3.45
C ILE A 28 -11.47 -9.18 4.07
N LEU A 29 -11.37 -9.00 5.39
CA LEU A 29 -10.08 -8.95 6.08
C LEU A 29 -9.36 -10.31 6.05
N ASP A 30 -10.08 -11.43 6.17
CA ASP A 30 -9.51 -12.78 6.02
C ASP A 30 -8.90 -12.99 4.63
N ASN A 31 -9.59 -12.53 3.59
CA ASN A 31 -9.08 -12.60 2.22
C ASN A 31 -7.83 -11.70 2.00
N ILE A 32 -7.79 -10.52 2.62
CA ILE A 32 -6.62 -9.61 2.55
C ILE A 32 -5.42 -10.26 3.27
N GLU A 33 -5.64 -10.84 4.45
CA GLU A 33 -4.59 -11.50 5.24
C GLU A 33 -4.00 -12.71 4.50
N THR A 34 -4.85 -13.49 3.84
CA THR A 34 -4.44 -14.70 3.11
C THR A 34 -3.88 -14.42 1.70
N ALA A 35 -3.92 -13.17 1.24
CA ALA A 35 -3.35 -12.81 -0.06
C ALA A 35 -1.85 -13.11 -0.11
N ASP A 36 -1.45 -14.11 -0.89
CA ASP A 36 -0.04 -14.50 -1.02
C ASP A 36 0.67 -13.68 -2.10
N VAL A 37 1.46 -12.72 -1.63
CA VAL A 37 2.26 -11.83 -2.48
C VAL A 37 3.72 -11.97 -2.11
N SER A 38 4.49 -12.68 -2.92
CA SER A 38 5.96 -12.80 -2.72
C SER A 38 6.71 -11.57 -3.24
N SER A 39 6.26 -10.99 -4.35
CA SER A 39 6.76 -9.71 -4.85
C SER A 39 5.74 -9.02 -5.75
N LEU A 40 5.83 -7.71 -5.87
CA LEU A 40 5.05 -6.94 -6.83
C LEU A 40 5.79 -5.71 -7.34
N THR A 41 5.42 -5.27 -8.53
CA THR A 41 5.70 -3.93 -9.05
C THR A 41 4.40 -3.28 -9.50
N ALA A 42 4.27 -1.96 -9.28
CA ALA A 42 3.12 -1.19 -9.70
C ALA A 42 3.52 0.24 -10.09
N ALA A 43 2.75 0.86 -10.96
CA ALA A 43 2.82 2.31 -11.13
C ALA A 43 2.02 2.97 -10.00
N VAL A 44 2.60 3.97 -9.34
CA VAL A 44 1.99 4.73 -8.25
C VAL A 44 1.72 6.17 -8.66
N SER A 45 0.54 6.67 -8.29
CA SER A 45 0.19 8.09 -8.32
C SER A 45 -0.22 8.51 -6.92
N TYR A 46 0.52 9.45 -6.35
CA TYR A 46 0.31 9.98 -5.02
C TYR A 46 -0.13 11.43 -5.10
N TYR A 47 -1.19 11.78 -4.39
CA TYR A 47 -1.79 13.11 -4.32
C TYR A 47 -1.79 13.56 -2.87
N ARG A 48 -1.28 14.75 -2.61
CA ARG A 48 -1.38 15.43 -1.32
C ARG A 48 -2.09 16.75 -1.51
N THR A 49 -3.12 17.01 -0.71
CA THR A 49 -3.82 18.30 -0.67
C THR A 49 -3.63 18.90 0.71
N ASP A 50 -3.04 20.07 0.75
CA ASP A 50 -2.89 20.88 1.94
C ASP A 50 -4.16 21.74 2.09
N PRO A 51 -4.93 21.59 3.20
CA PRO A 51 -6.19 22.30 3.37
C PRO A 51 -6.02 23.80 3.63
N ILE A 52 -4.87 24.23 4.18
CA ILE A 52 -4.61 25.64 4.53
C ILE A 52 -4.22 26.43 3.27
N LEU A 53 -3.36 25.82 2.44
CA LEU A 53 -2.82 26.46 1.25
C LEU A 53 -3.65 26.20 -0.01
N ASP A 54 -4.68 25.36 0.08
CA ASP A 54 -5.43 24.79 -1.07
C ASP A 54 -4.49 24.31 -2.18
N ARG A 55 -3.32 23.79 -1.75
CA ARG A 55 -2.25 23.38 -2.64
C ARG A 55 -2.29 21.88 -2.86
N ARG A 56 -2.38 21.48 -4.11
CA ARG A 56 -2.30 20.09 -4.52
C ARG A 56 -0.94 19.76 -5.10
N GLU A 57 -0.29 18.77 -4.53
CA GLU A 57 0.94 18.15 -5.02
C GLU A 57 0.62 16.76 -5.55
N ILE A 58 1.17 16.41 -6.72
CA ILE A 58 1.02 15.07 -7.31
C ILE A 58 2.42 14.54 -7.58
N ARG A 59 2.69 13.32 -7.11
CA ARG A 59 3.90 12.56 -7.46
C ARG A 59 3.52 11.30 -8.20
N THR A 60 4.27 10.97 -9.22
CA THR A 60 4.12 9.70 -9.93
C THR A 60 5.44 8.95 -9.95
N GLY A 61 5.35 7.61 -10.08
CA GLY A 61 6.53 6.76 -10.06
C GLY A 61 6.18 5.28 -9.99
N ARG A 62 7.03 4.50 -9.34
CA ARG A 62 6.87 3.05 -9.19
C ARG A 62 6.90 2.63 -7.72
N LEU A 63 6.13 1.59 -7.40
CA LEU A 63 6.21 0.83 -6.16
C LEU A 63 6.83 -0.52 -6.47
N LEU A 64 7.80 -0.91 -5.66
CA LEU A 64 8.41 -2.24 -5.64
C LEU A 64 8.20 -2.84 -4.25
N PHE A 65 7.90 -4.13 -4.20
CA PHE A 65 7.77 -4.89 -2.97
C PHE A 65 8.32 -6.29 -3.13
N ARG A 66 8.92 -6.82 -2.07
CA ARG A 66 9.38 -8.19 -1.97
C ARG A 66 9.29 -8.71 -0.53
N LYS A 67 8.86 -9.96 -0.37
CA LYS A 67 9.15 -10.74 0.84
C LYS A 67 10.62 -11.17 0.76
N GLY A 68 11.44 -10.71 1.71
CA GLY A 68 12.84 -11.07 1.85
C GLY A 68 13.02 -12.32 2.72
N GLU A 69 14.28 -12.65 3.02
CA GLU A 69 14.62 -13.75 3.90
C GLU A 69 14.10 -13.53 5.32
N GLY A 70 13.75 -14.62 6.02
CA GLY A 70 13.24 -14.55 7.39
C GLY A 70 11.91 -13.82 7.53
N ASN A 71 11.08 -13.79 6.48
CA ASN A 71 9.79 -13.10 6.45
C ASN A 71 9.90 -11.58 6.60
N THR A 72 11.07 -10.99 6.32
CA THR A 72 11.24 -9.55 6.22
C THR A 72 10.47 -9.02 5.02
N ARG A 73 9.98 -7.79 5.11
CA ARG A 73 9.33 -7.11 4.00
C ARG A 73 10.22 -5.96 3.54
N GLU A 74 10.46 -5.91 2.25
CA GLU A 74 11.23 -4.86 1.60
C GLU A 74 10.35 -4.12 0.62
N ALA A 75 10.41 -2.80 0.63
CA ALA A 75 9.64 -1.97 -0.28
C ALA A 75 10.43 -0.75 -0.73
N ALA A 76 10.16 -0.29 -1.93
CA ALA A 76 10.64 0.98 -2.44
C ALA A 76 9.53 1.73 -3.19
N ILE A 77 9.37 3.02 -2.87
CA ILE A 77 8.52 3.94 -3.60
C ILE A 77 9.43 4.92 -4.30
N LEU A 78 9.49 4.84 -5.62
CA LEU A 78 10.43 5.54 -6.47
C LEU A 78 9.67 6.60 -7.27
N PHE A 79 9.52 7.79 -6.70
CA PHE A 79 8.92 8.91 -7.42
C PHE A 79 9.93 9.51 -8.39
N ASP A 80 9.51 9.73 -9.64
CA ASP A 80 10.28 10.36 -10.71
C ASP A 80 9.75 11.73 -11.10
N THR A 81 8.46 11.99 -10.90
CA THR A 81 7.80 13.19 -11.36
C THR A 81 7.07 13.91 -10.21
N LEU A 82 7.20 15.22 -10.16
CA LEU A 82 6.42 16.12 -9.32
C LEU A 82 5.57 17.06 -10.18
N ILE A 83 4.29 17.21 -9.83
CA ILE A 83 3.35 18.12 -10.47
C ILE A 83 2.74 19.03 -9.39
N ILE A 84 2.88 20.35 -9.57
CA ILE A 84 2.27 21.38 -8.71
C ILE A 84 1.52 22.35 -9.62
N GLY A 85 0.21 22.40 -9.50
CA GLY A 85 -0.65 23.16 -10.40
C GLY A 85 -0.49 22.68 -11.86
N ARG A 86 0.05 23.55 -12.74
CA ARG A 86 0.33 23.22 -14.15
C ARG A 86 1.80 22.87 -14.42
N ARG A 87 2.67 23.02 -13.42
CA ARG A 87 4.11 22.74 -13.55
C ARG A 87 4.35 21.26 -13.32
N ARG A 88 4.99 20.62 -14.28
CA ARG A 88 5.50 19.24 -14.19
C ARG A 88 7.02 19.30 -14.29
N GLU A 89 7.69 18.63 -13.38
CA GLU A 89 9.15 18.53 -13.35
C GLU A 89 9.58 17.11 -13.03
N GLU A 90 10.72 16.71 -13.54
CA GLU A 90 11.41 15.51 -13.10
C GLU A 90 12.02 15.79 -11.73
N LYS A 91 11.61 15.04 -10.73
CA LYS A 91 12.09 15.18 -9.36
C LYS A 91 12.13 13.84 -8.68
N LEU A 92 13.31 13.22 -8.74
CA LEU A 92 13.57 11.91 -8.17
C LEU A 92 13.59 12.01 -6.65
N LYS A 93 12.64 11.31 -6.02
CA LYS A 93 12.55 11.18 -4.56
C LYS A 93 12.13 9.74 -4.22
N HIS A 94 13.00 9.04 -3.51
CA HIS A 94 12.81 7.63 -3.21
C HIS A 94 12.60 7.42 -1.71
N TYR A 95 11.71 6.51 -1.39
CA TYR A 95 11.50 5.99 -0.03
C TYR A 95 11.75 4.49 -0.08
N MET A 96 12.66 3.99 0.75
CA MET A 96 13.03 2.58 0.80
C MET A 96 12.84 2.06 2.21
N PHE A 97 12.34 0.83 2.31
CA PHE A 97 12.13 0.12 3.57
C PHE A 97 12.80 -1.23 3.49
N SER A 98 13.62 -1.56 4.47
CA SER A 98 14.25 -2.87 4.57
C SER A 98 14.52 -3.21 6.04
N GLY A 99 13.85 -4.25 6.53
CA GLY A 99 13.93 -4.68 7.91
C GLY A 99 13.47 -3.57 8.87
N ARG A 100 14.39 -3.04 9.65
CA ARG A 100 14.14 -2.02 10.68
C ARG A 100 14.38 -0.58 10.19
N TRP A 101 14.80 -0.43 8.94
CA TRP A 101 15.27 0.83 8.40
C TRP A 101 14.35 1.39 7.32
N MET A 102 14.14 2.69 7.38
CA MET A 102 13.61 3.49 6.29
C MET A 102 14.70 4.44 5.79
N ALA A 103 14.82 4.58 4.48
CA ALA A 103 15.65 5.61 3.85
C ALA A 103 14.80 6.51 2.95
N GLU A 104 15.03 7.80 3.06
CA GLU A 104 14.53 8.84 2.16
C GLU A 104 15.71 9.40 1.36
N VAL A 105 15.59 9.41 0.04
CA VAL A 105 16.63 9.89 -0.89
C VAL A 105 16.07 10.98 -1.77
N ASP A 106 16.50 12.22 -1.57
CA ASP A 106 16.17 13.36 -2.42
C ASP A 106 17.35 13.61 -3.36
N HIS A 107 17.22 13.17 -4.60
CA HIS A 107 18.29 13.28 -5.59
C HIS A 107 18.54 14.71 -6.04
N ALA A 108 17.51 15.56 -6.06
CA ALA A 108 17.63 16.96 -6.46
C ALA A 108 18.45 17.77 -5.45
N ASN A 109 18.29 17.47 -4.15
CA ASN A 109 19.00 18.15 -3.07
C ASN A 109 20.21 17.34 -2.58
N LYS A 110 20.52 16.20 -3.19
CA LYS A 110 21.58 15.26 -2.75
C LYS A 110 21.49 14.99 -1.23
N GLN A 111 20.28 14.71 -0.75
CA GLN A 111 20.01 14.43 0.65
C GLN A 111 19.65 12.97 0.84
N PHE A 112 20.31 12.30 1.78
CA PHE A 112 20.04 10.95 2.20
C PHE A 112 19.74 10.93 3.71
N ILE A 113 18.53 10.52 4.07
CA ILE A 113 18.12 10.37 5.47
C ILE A 113 17.80 8.90 5.70
N LYS A 114 18.47 8.26 6.66
CA LYS A 114 18.21 6.87 7.07
C LYS A 114 17.80 6.85 8.54
N ARG A 115 16.63 6.29 8.84
CA ARG A 115 16.08 6.20 10.19
C ARG A 115 15.84 4.75 10.56
N GLU A 116 16.21 4.40 11.79
CA GLU A 116 15.81 3.15 12.40
C GLU A 116 14.42 3.34 13.02
N LEU A 117 13.46 2.50 12.66
CA LEU A 117 12.05 2.69 12.98
C LEU A 117 11.60 1.95 14.24
N VAL A 118 12.38 0.95 14.68
CA VAL A 118 12.08 0.12 15.88
C VAL A 118 13.30 -0.10 16.74
N ALA A 119 13.10 -0.34 18.03
CA ALA A 119 14.17 -0.62 19.00
C ALA A 119 14.94 -1.90 18.64
N PRO A 120 16.26 -1.98 19.01
CA PRO A 120 17.04 -3.20 18.89
C PRO A 120 16.35 -4.36 19.61
N GLY A 121 16.11 -5.47 18.90
CA GLY A 121 15.44 -6.66 19.45
C GLY A 121 13.94 -6.73 19.22
N GLU A 122 13.29 -5.66 18.80
CA GLU A 122 11.88 -5.68 18.37
C GLU A 122 11.72 -6.26 16.96
N LYS A 123 10.48 -6.68 16.62
CA LYS A 123 10.17 -7.17 15.29
C LYS A 123 10.40 -6.08 14.23
N ASN A 124 10.83 -6.48 13.06
CA ASN A 124 10.89 -5.58 11.90
C ASN A 124 9.54 -4.92 11.67
N ILE A 125 9.55 -3.64 11.31
CA ILE A 125 8.34 -2.95 10.88
C ILE A 125 7.88 -3.51 9.54
N ASP A 126 6.58 -3.68 9.40
CA ASP A 126 5.95 -3.85 8.11
C ASP A 126 5.80 -2.47 7.44
N PRO A 127 6.52 -2.18 6.34
CA PRO A 127 6.42 -0.88 5.67
C PRO A 127 5.03 -0.59 5.10
N PHE A 128 4.15 -1.59 5.12
CA PHE A 128 2.77 -1.49 4.66
C PHE A 128 1.77 -1.49 5.81
N GLU A 129 2.25 -1.56 7.05
CA GLU A 129 1.38 -1.41 8.21
C GLU A 129 0.72 -0.02 8.19
N LEU A 130 -0.58 -0.01 8.48
CA LEU A 130 -1.34 1.23 8.55
C LEU A 130 -0.72 2.14 9.63
N GLY A 131 -0.30 3.34 9.22
CA GLY A 131 0.33 4.31 10.11
C GLY A 131 1.86 4.32 10.11
N SER A 132 2.54 3.31 9.55
CA SER A 132 4.00 3.17 9.66
C SER A 132 4.81 3.74 8.49
N GLY A 133 4.20 4.17 7.39
CA GLY A 133 4.93 4.61 6.20
C GLY A 133 4.35 5.86 5.56
N PRO A 134 5.10 6.50 4.61
CA PRO A 134 4.65 7.69 3.91
C PRO A 134 3.43 7.45 3.02
N ILE A 135 3.13 6.19 2.72
CA ILE A 135 1.97 5.76 1.95
C ILE A 135 1.43 4.50 2.61
N PRO A 136 0.28 4.55 3.30
CA PRO A 136 -0.35 3.38 3.86
C PRO A 136 -0.87 2.49 2.71
N LEU A 137 -0.18 1.38 2.47
CA LEU A 137 -0.57 0.38 1.46
C LEU A 137 -0.65 -0.98 2.14
N PRO A 138 -1.76 -1.32 2.80
CA PRO A 138 -1.87 -2.54 3.58
C PRO A 138 -1.89 -3.77 2.65
N ILE A 139 -0.73 -4.43 2.55
CA ILE A 139 -0.56 -5.69 1.84
C ILE A 139 -0.38 -6.80 2.88
N GLY A 140 -1.34 -7.73 2.96
CA GLY A 140 -1.25 -8.90 3.86
C GLY A 140 -1.20 -8.52 5.34
N GLN A 141 -1.98 -7.53 5.75
CA GLN A 141 -2.20 -7.20 7.17
C GLN A 141 -3.06 -8.24 7.85
N THR A 142 -2.79 -8.52 9.11
CA THR A 142 -3.62 -9.44 9.88
C THR A 142 -4.94 -8.77 10.26
N LYS A 143 -6.03 -9.53 10.16
CA LYS A 143 -7.36 -9.08 10.59
C LYS A 143 -7.35 -8.60 12.04
N GLU A 144 -6.65 -9.33 12.93
CA GLU A 144 -6.54 -8.97 14.34
C GLU A 144 -5.88 -7.59 14.53
N SER A 145 -4.78 -7.32 13.83
CA SER A 145 -4.11 -6.01 13.89
C SER A 145 -5.03 -4.88 13.45
N VAL A 146 -5.74 -5.04 12.33
CA VAL A 146 -6.66 -4.02 11.82
C VAL A 146 -7.83 -3.80 12.79
N LEU A 147 -8.50 -4.87 13.24
CA LEU A 147 -9.64 -4.76 14.14
C LEU A 147 -9.27 -4.28 15.55
N SER A 148 -8.04 -4.49 16.01
CA SER A 148 -7.59 -3.96 17.29
C SER A 148 -7.44 -2.43 17.27
N GLN A 149 -6.99 -1.87 16.17
CA GLN A 149 -6.66 -0.44 16.03
C GLN A 149 -7.80 0.40 15.48
N PHE A 150 -8.68 -0.19 14.61
CA PHE A 150 -9.69 0.55 13.86
C PHE A 150 -11.11 0.01 14.07
N LYS A 151 -12.10 0.91 13.95
CA LYS A 151 -13.48 0.54 13.59
C LYS A 151 -13.50 0.44 12.06
N VAL A 152 -14.04 -0.66 11.54
CA VAL A 152 -14.01 -0.95 10.10
C VAL A 152 -15.43 -1.11 9.59
N GLU A 153 -15.75 -0.43 8.50
CA GLU A 153 -17.03 -0.51 7.80
C GLU A 153 -16.79 -0.66 6.29
N LYS A 154 -17.74 -1.22 5.57
CA LYS A 154 -17.68 -1.23 4.10
C LYS A 154 -17.97 0.16 3.55
N THR A 155 -17.29 0.52 2.45
CA THR A 155 -17.54 1.78 1.74
C THR A 155 -17.55 1.57 0.24
N SER A 156 -18.22 2.46 -0.47
CA SER A 156 -18.25 2.46 -1.93
C SER A 156 -17.09 3.27 -2.50
N ARG A 157 -16.70 2.96 -3.73
CA ARG A 157 -15.75 3.74 -4.50
C ARG A 157 -16.22 5.21 -4.59
N PRO A 158 -15.33 6.19 -4.34
CA PRO A 158 -15.67 7.61 -4.48
C PRO A 158 -16.13 7.95 -5.91
N SER A 159 -17.11 8.81 -6.04
CA SER A 159 -17.61 9.29 -7.34
C SER A 159 -16.70 10.31 -8.00
N ASP A 160 -15.80 10.94 -7.22
CA ASP A 160 -14.89 11.99 -7.66
C ASP A 160 -13.42 11.72 -7.30
N GLY A 161 -12.54 12.57 -7.80
CA GLY A 161 -11.12 12.54 -7.51
C GLY A 161 -10.35 11.36 -8.14
N PRO A 162 -9.12 11.08 -7.69
CA PRO A 162 -8.27 10.06 -8.29
C PRO A 162 -8.80 8.63 -8.18
N LEU A 163 -9.54 8.32 -7.11
CA LEU A 163 -10.08 6.99 -6.84
C LEU A 163 -11.38 6.70 -7.61
N SER A 164 -12.06 7.71 -8.15
CA SER A 164 -13.21 7.48 -9.03
C SER A 164 -12.84 6.72 -10.32
N LYS A 165 -11.55 6.65 -10.64
CA LYS A 165 -11.01 5.92 -11.79
C LYS A 165 -10.64 4.46 -11.49
N LEU A 166 -10.92 3.97 -10.29
CA LEU A 166 -10.82 2.55 -9.97
C LEU A 166 -11.95 1.78 -10.66
N ASP A 167 -11.79 0.46 -10.78
CA ASP A 167 -12.85 -0.43 -11.26
C ASP A 167 -14.10 -0.30 -10.39
N GLU A 168 -15.28 -0.49 -10.97
CA GLU A 168 -16.56 -0.41 -10.24
C GLU A 168 -16.73 -1.54 -9.22
N ASN A 169 -16.06 -2.66 -9.44
CA ASN A 169 -16.14 -3.84 -8.58
C ASN A 169 -15.12 -3.83 -7.43
N VAL A 170 -14.37 -2.73 -7.20
CA VAL A 170 -13.44 -2.68 -6.05
C VAL A 170 -14.20 -2.81 -4.74
N ILE A 171 -13.58 -3.53 -3.80
CA ILE A 171 -14.08 -3.64 -2.43
C ILE A 171 -13.47 -2.51 -1.62
N GLY A 172 -14.32 -1.68 -0.99
CA GLY A 172 -13.93 -0.57 -0.16
C GLY A 172 -14.12 -0.84 1.33
N LEU A 173 -13.13 -0.45 2.13
CA LEU A 173 -13.18 -0.42 3.59
C LEU A 173 -12.93 1.01 4.06
N HIS A 174 -13.74 1.45 5.03
CA HIS A 174 -13.59 2.71 5.75
C HIS A 174 -13.16 2.41 7.18
N LEU A 175 -12.05 3.00 7.60
CA LEU A 175 -11.41 2.76 8.88
C LEU A 175 -11.37 4.06 9.67
N VAL A 176 -11.82 3.98 10.93
CA VAL A 176 -11.71 5.08 11.91
C VAL A 176 -10.84 4.59 13.07
N PRO A 177 -9.72 5.26 13.40
CA PRO A 177 -8.87 4.88 14.52
C PRO A 177 -9.67 4.85 15.83
N LYS A 178 -9.40 3.86 16.70
CA LYS A 178 -10.02 3.72 18.01
C LYS A 178 -9.40 4.61 19.08
N SER A 179 -8.16 5.05 18.88
CA SER A 179 -7.43 5.97 19.74
C SER A 179 -6.93 7.15 18.91
N GLY A 180 -6.66 8.29 19.59
CA GLY A 180 -6.16 9.50 18.93
C GLY A 180 -4.88 9.19 18.17
N ASP A 181 -4.92 9.37 16.86
CA ASP A 181 -3.86 9.06 15.93
C ASP A 181 -3.62 10.26 15.01
N GLU A 182 -2.60 10.19 14.18
CA GLU A 182 -2.35 11.16 13.11
C GLU A 182 -3.51 11.24 12.11
N TRP A 183 -4.30 10.15 12.01
CA TRP A 183 -5.36 9.96 11.02
C TRP A 183 -6.75 10.21 11.62
N GLU A 184 -7.58 10.96 10.90
CA GLU A 184 -9.02 11.05 11.15
C GLU A 184 -9.75 9.84 10.56
N THR A 185 -9.43 9.52 9.28
CA THR A 185 -10.01 8.37 8.57
C THR A 185 -9.04 7.81 7.53
N ILE A 186 -9.19 6.51 7.26
CA ILE A 186 -8.49 5.81 6.18
C ILE A 186 -9.53 5.05 5.36
N GLU A 187 -9.48 5.19 4.04
CA GLU A 187 -10.25 4.37 3.11
C GLU A 187 -9.32 3.54 2.24
N LEU A 188 -9.62 2.26 2.13
CA LEU A 188 -8.84 1.26 1.40
C LEU A 188 -9.71 0.64 0.32
N PHE A 189 -9.15 0.47 -0.88
CA PHE A 189 -9.84 -0.11 -2.01
C PHE A 189 -9.04 -1.26 -2.60
N TYR A 190 -9.64 -2.45 -2.65
CA TYR A 190 -9.00 -3.70 -3.04
C TYR A 190 -9.59 -4.26 -4.33
N ASN A 191 -8.75 -4.94 -5.09
CA ASN A 191 -9.21 -5.75 -6.21
C ASN A 191 -9.84 -7.06 -5.66
N PRO A 192 -11.11 -7.36 -5.97
CA PRO A 192 -11.81 -8.52 -5.41
C PRO A 192 -11.26 -9.88 -5.85
N LYS A 193 -10.42 -9.93 -6.89
CA LYS A 193 -9.83 -11.18 -7.41
C LYS A 193 -8.45 -11.48 -6.81
N THR A 194 -7.69 -10.43 -6.50
CA THR A 194 -6.31 -10.59 -6.04
C THR A 194 -6.09 -10.13 -4.62
N TRP A 195 -7.07 -9.44 -4.03
CA TRP A 195 -7.03 -8.83 -2.69
C TRP A 195 -5.86 -7.87 -2.48
N LEU A 196 -5.37 -7.30 -3.60
CA LEU A 196 -4.33 -6.30 -3.58
C LEU A 196 -4.93 -4.90 -3.48
N PRO A 197 -4.28 -3.98 -2.74
CA PRO A 197 -4.71 -2.60 -2.68
C PRO A 197 -4.56 -1.92 -4.05
N MET A 198 -5.64 -1.29 -4.49
CA MET A 198 -5.70 -0.49 -5.72
C MET A 198 -5.65 1.01 -5.41
N GLY A 199 -6.10 1.39 -4.23
CA GLY A 199 -6.13 2.78 -3.81
C GLY A 199 -6.31 2.94 -2.32
N VAL A 200 -5.78 4.05 -1.81
CA VAL A 200 -5.91 4.46 -0.41
C VAL A 200 -6.22 5.95 -0.37
N ARG A 201 -7.12 6.35 0.50
CA ARG A 201 -7.34 7.76 0.88
C ARG A 201 -7.19 7.89 2.38
N THR A 202 -6.38 8.83 2.83
CA THR A 202 -6.28 9.21 4.23
C THR A 202 -6.67 10.66 4.42
N ILE A 203 -7.30 10.94 5.55
CA ILE A 203 -7.56 12.29 6.04
C ILE A 203 -6.85 12.36 7.39
N GLU A 204 -5.94 13.32 7.52
CA GLU A 204 -5.22 13.58 8.76
C GLU A 204 -6.01 14.52 9.66
N THR A 205 -5.70 14.53 10.95
CA THR A 205 -6.39 15.38 11.95
C THR A 205 -6.22 16.87 11.69
N ASP A 206 -5.18 17.29 10.94
CA ASP A 206 -5.00 18.66 10.45
C ASP A 206 -5.78 18.97 9.16
N GLY A 207 -6.55 18.00 8.65
CA GLY A 207 -7.31 18.09 7.41
C GLY A 207 -6.52 17.82 6.14
N THR A 208 -5.22 17.51 6.22
CA THR A 208 -4.42 17.07 5.06
C THR A 208 -5.01 15.80 4.45
N LYS A 209 -5.22 15.84 3.14
CA LYS A 209 -5.73 14.66 2.39
C LYS A 209 -4.61 14.06 1.56
N ARG A 210 -4.41 12.75 1.71
CA ARG A 210 -3.49 11.98 0.86
C ARG A 210 -4.25 10.89 0.12
N VAL A 211 -3.95 10.73 -1.15
CA VAL A 211 -4.55 9.67 -1.98
C VAL A 211 -3.44 8.98 -2.74
N SER A 212 -3.36 7.67 -2.61
CA SER A 212 -2.49 6.81 -3.39
C SER A 212 -3.34 5.95 -4.32
N ARG A 213 -2.95 5.84 -5.59
CA ARG A 213 -3.56 4.93 -6.54
C ARG A 213 -2.49 4.08 -7.20
N LEU A 214 -2.70 2.76 -7.17
CA LEU A 214 -1.86 1.79 -7.85
C LEU A 214 -2.49 1.35 -9.17
N THR A 215 -1.67 1.23 -10.18
CA THR A 215 -2.05 0.74 -11.51
C THR A 215 -0.95 -0.14 -12.08
N LYS A 216 -1.26 -0.91 -13.13
CA LYS A 216 -0.29 -1.78 -13.81
C LYS A 216 0.42 -2.74 -12.83
N ILE A 217 -0.31 -3.24 -11.85
CA ILE A 217 0.22 -4.18 -10.86
C ILE A 217 0.64 -5.46 -11.57
N LYS A 218 1.87 -5.90 -11.29
CA LYS A 218 2.41 -7.17 -11.76
C LYS A 218 2.98 -7.93 -10.56
N LEU A 219 2.66 -9.20 -10.46
CA LEU A 219 3.11 -10.08 -9.39
C LEU A 219 4.28 -10.95 -9.85
N ASN A 220 5.22 -11.21 -8.94
CA ASN A 220 6.33 -12.16 -9.09
C ASN A 220 7.19 -11.91 -10.35
N VAL A 221 7.43 -10.63 -10.69
CA VAL A 221 8.15 -10.22 -11.92
C VAL A 221 9.23 -9.15 -11.65
N LEU A 222 9.83 -9.13 -10.46
CA LEU A 222 10.94 -8.23 -10.19
C LEU A 222 12.17 -8.67 -11.01
N SER A 223 12.79 -7.71 -11.70
CA SER A 223 14.09 -7.89 -12.34
C SER A 223 15.24 -7.76 -11.32
N ASP A 224 16.43 -8.18 -11.67
CA ASP A 224 17.62 -7.99 -10.83
C ASP A 224 17.89 -6.50 -10.55
N ASP A 225 17.57 -5.61 -11.48
CA ASP A 225 17.71 -4.17 -11.28
C ASP A 225 16.63 -3.63 -10.32
N ASP A 226 15.40 -4.16 -10.35
CA ASP A 226 14.37 -3.81 -9.36
C ASP A 226 14.80 -4.28 -7.97
N ILE A 227 15.39 -5.45 -7.84
CA ILE A 227 15.91 -5.97 -6.58
C ILE A 227 17.00 -5.07 -5.98
N LYS A 228 17.93 -4.55 -6.81
CA LYS A 228 18.95 -3.60 -6.36
C LYS A 228 18.35 -2.31 -5.78
N LEU A 229 17.20 -1.86 -6.32
CA LEU A 229 16.50 -0.67 -5.86
C LEU A 229 15.76 -0.87 -4.51
N LEU A 230 15.61 -2.11 -4.04
CA LEU A 230 15.09 -2.42 -2.71
C LEU A 230 16.17 -2.36 -1.62
N ILE A 231 17.46 -2.36 -2.01
CA ILE A 231 18.58 -2.35 -1.08
C ILE A 231 18.92 -0.91 -0.70
N ILE A 232 18.88 -0.59 0.59
CA ILE A 232 19.28 0.73 1.10
C ILE A 232 20.80 0.84 1.01
N GLN A 233 21.29 1.60 0.04
CA GLN A 233 22.72 1.90 -0.14
C GLN A 233 23.00 3.34 0.27
N THR A 234 23.97 3.53 1.17
CA THR A 234 24.41 4.87 1.55
C THR A 234 25.26 5.48 0.43
N PRO A 235 24.93 6.66 -0.09
CA PRO A 235 25.70 7.30 -1.15
C PRO A 235 27.06 7.83 -0.68
N ASP A 236 27.87 8.34 -1.60
CA ASP A 236 29.18 8.92 -1.27
C ASP A 236 29.01 10.19 -0.41
N PRO A 237 29.56 10.22 0.83
CA PRO A 237 29.45 11.37 1.72
C PRO A 237 30.15 12.64 1.21
N LYS A 238 31.01 12.53 0.20
CA LYS A 238 31.64 13.71 -0.45
C LYS A 238 30.67 14.48 -1.32
N GLU A 239 29.62 13.81 -1.81
CA GLU A 239 28.63 14.41 -2.72
C GLU A 239 27.27 14.62 -2.08
N TRP A 240 26.96 13.91 -0.99
CA TRP A 240 25.65 13.87 -0.39
C TRP A 240 25.64 14.34 1.05
N SER A 241 24.61 15.06 1.44
CA SER A 241 24.27 15.28 2.84
C SER A 241 23.65 14.01 3.40
N ILE A 242 24.30 13.40 4.39
CA ILE A 242 23.89 12.12 4.97
C ILE A 242 23.48 12.33 6.42
N ASP A 243 22.26 11.89 6.76
CA ASP A 243 21.72 11.91 8.10
C ASP A 243 21.27 10.48 8.47
N ILE A 244 21.97 9.83 9.40
CA ILE A 244 21.66 8.47 9.87
C ILE A 244 21.23 8.59 11.31
N ARG A 245 19.99 8.19 11.59
CA ARG A 245 19.35 8.24 12.91
C ARG A 245 19.07 6.82 13.40
N PRO A 246 19.94 6.26 14.25
CA PRO A 246 19.62 5.04 15.00
C PRO A 246 18.40 5.27 15.88
N TRP A 247 17.77 4.18 16.28
CA TRP A 247 16.70 4.24 17.27
C TRP A 247 17.18 4.95 18.55
N SER A 248 16.39 5.89 19.03
CA SER A 248 16.55 6.51 20.33
C SER A 248 15.20 6.49 21.05
N GLU A 249 15.17 6.03 22.28
CA GLU A 249 14.02 6.25 23.17
C GLU A 249 13.85 7.78 23.35
N ASN A 250 12.68 8.31 22.94
CA ASN A 250 12.28 9.68 23.24
C ASN A 250 11.60 9.76 24.60
#